data_2522b7c55c044c06bb931a565fe9cdcb
#
_entry.id   2522b7c55c044c06bb931a565fe9cdcb
#
_cell.length_a   1.000
_cell.length_b   1.000
_cell.length_c   1.000
_cell.angle_alpha   90.00
_cell.angle_beta   90.00
_cell.angle_gamma   90.00
#
_symmetry.space_group_name_H-M   'P 1'
#
loop_
_entity.id
_entity.type
_entity.pdbx_description
1 polymer ?
#
loop_
_entity_poly.entity_id
_entity_poly.type
_entity_poly.pdbx_seq_one_letter_code
_entity_poly.pdbx_strand_id
1 'polypeptide(L)'
;TTFHKDFTVAHTDDRLFGSFIEHLGRAVYTGIYEPDHPAADADGFRTDVMKLVQELRVPIVRYPGGNFVSGFRWEDSVGPKESRPRRRELAWRTIETNQFGLNEFMRWCHKAGTEPMMAVNLGTRGADAARNLVEYCNLPAGTYYSDLRVSHGAADPHNIRLWCLGNEMDGPWQIGHKTADEYGRLALETAKVMKWVDPSIELVACGSSNLDMPTFASWEATVLEHTYSHVD
;
A
#
# COMPACT_ATOMS: atom_id res chain seq x y z
N THR A 1 29.25 -20.86 -13.12
CA THR A 1 29.23 -19.66 -12.27
C THR A 1 30.13 -19.91 -11.09
N THR A 2 31.08 -19.02 -10.83
CA THR A 2 32.02 -19.12 -9.71
C THR A 2 31.59 -18.10 -8.64
N PHE A 3 31.41 -18.58 -7.41
CA PHE A 3 31.14 -17.73 -6.25
C PHE A 3 32.39 -17.65 -5.37
N HIS A 4 32.75 -16.47 -4.91
CA HIS A 4 33.82 -16.29 -3.95
C HIS A 4 33.48 -15.13 -3.03
N LYS A 5 33.78 -15.26 -1.73
CA LYS A 5 33.46 -14.25 -0.70
C LYS A 5 34.02 -12.85 -1.00
N ASP A 6 35.12 -12.78 -1.76
CA ASP A 6 35.79 -11.52 -2.11
C ASP A 6 35.19 -10.86 -3.37
N PHE A 7 34.21 -11.50 -4.03
CA PHE A 7 33.47 -10.96 -5.17
C PHE A 7 32.09 -10.47 -4.77
N THR A 8 32.06 -9.60 -3.78
CA THR A 8 30.80 -8.93 -3.36
C THR A 8 30.42 -7.87 -4.39
N VAL A 9 29.26 -8.01 -5.01
CA VAL A 9 28.73 -7.07 -5.99
C VAL A 9 28.01 -5.93 -5.27
N ALA A 10 27.11 -6.25 -4.33
CA ALA A 10 26.35 -5.31 -3.54
C ALA A 10 25.82 -5.97 -2.27
N HIS A 11 25.37 -5.14 -1.31
CA HIS A 11 24.56 -5.60 -0.19
C HIS A 11 23.12 -5.86 -0.68
N THR A 12 22.53 -6.97 -0.27
CA THR A 12 21.13 -7.26 -0.55
C THR A 12 20.24 -6.48 0.43
N ASP A 13 19.32 -5.68 -0.09
CA ASP A 13 18.32 -5.03 0.75
C ASP A 13 17.33 -6.06 1.28
N ASP A 14 17.08 -6.08 2.58
CA ASP A 14 16.17 -7.02 3.23
C ASP A 14 14.73 -6.89 2.72
N ARG A 15 14.34 -5.73 2.18
CA ARG A 15 13.03 -5.48 1.56
C ARG A 15 12.71 -6.43 0.40
N LEU A 16 13.72 -7.06 -0.23
CA LEU A 16 13.52 -8.11 -1.24
C LEU A 16 12.80 -9.35 -0.69
N PHE A 17 12.84 -9.56 0.62
CA PHE A 17 12.15 -10.64 1.33
C PHE A 17 10.82 -10.20 1.94
N GLY A 18 10.29 -9.07 1.46
CA GLY A 18 9.00 -8.53 1.86
C GLY A 18 7.82 -9.40 1.46
N SER A 19 6.66 -9.07 1.98
CA SER A 19 5.40 -9.74 1.71
C SER A 19 4.35 -8.78 1.18
N PHE A 20 3.27 -9.35 0.70
CA PHE A 20 2.13 -8.64 0.15
C PHE A 20 0.84 -9.14 0.81
N ILE A 21 -0.07 -8.22 1.11
CA ILE A 21 -1.39 -8.56 1.60
C ILE A 21 -2.46 -7.74 0.88
N GLU A 22 -3.58 -8.37 0.59
CA GLU A 22 -4.72 -7.77 -0.10
C GLU A 22 -6.03 -8.17 0.58
N HIS A 23 -7.04 -7.31 0.48
CA HIS A 23 -8.43 -7.63 0.84
C HIS A 23 -9.03 -8.63 -0.17
N LEU A 24 -8.44 -9.82 -0.20
CA LEU A 24 -8.75 -10.93 -1.11
C LEU A 24 -8.90 -12.22 -0.32
N GLY A 25 -9.98 -12.95 -0.55
CA GLY A 25 -10.20 -14.25 0.07
C GLY A 25 -10.11 -14.17 1.60
N ARG A 26 -9.20 -14.94 2.18
CA ARG A 26 -8.99 -15.02 3.63
C ARG A 26 -7.66 -14.38 4.07
N ALA A 27 -7.07 -13.51 3.28
CA ALA A 27 -5.79 -12.91 3.62
C ALA A 27 -5.92 -11.91 4.80
N VAL A 28 -6.88 -11.00 4.73
CA VAL A 28 -7.16 -10.04 5.80
C VAL A 28 -8.20 -10.62 6.76
N TYR A 29 -9.48 -10.68 6.34
CA TYR A 29 -10.55 -11.24 7.16
C TYR A 29 -10.42 -12.75 7.26
N THR A 30 -10.51 -13.30 8.49
CA THR A 30 -10.24 -14.71 8.82
C THR A 30 -8.79 -15.16 8.50
N GLY A 31 -7.92 -14.22 8.22
CA GLY A 31 -6.49 -14.39 8.03
C GLY A 31 -5.71 -13.69 9.15
N ILE A 32 -5.20 -12.47 8.90
CA ILE A 32 -4.51 -11.70 9.94
C ILE A 32 -5.45 -11.04 10.95
N TYR A 33 -6.73 -10.86 10.60
CA TYR A 33 -7.76 -10.21 11.40
C TYR A 33 -9.02 -11.08 11.50
N GLU A 34 -9.36 -11.52 12.71
CA GLU A 34 -10.54 -12.33 13.04
C GLU A 34 -10.88 -12.15 14.52
N PRO A 35 -11.64 -11.11 14.90
CA PRO A 35 -11.86 -10.73 16.30
C PRO A 35 -12.48 -11.83 17.18
N ASP A 36 -13.32 -12.68 16.58
CA ASP A 36 -14.02 -13.77 17.30
C ASP A 36 -13.20 -15.07 17.38
N HIS A 37 -11.97 -15.08 16.84
CA HIS A 37 -11.15 -16.29 16.86
C HIS A 37 -10.50 -16.49 18.25
N PRO A 38 -10.37 -17.74 18.76
CA PRO A 38 -9.74 -17.99 20.07
C PRO A 38 -8.30 -17.48 20.23
N ALA A 39 -7.57 -17.35 19.11
CA ALA A 39 -6.22 -16.78 19.09
C ALA A 39 -6.19 -15.29 18.71
N ALA A 40 -7.34 -14.58 18.73
CA ALA A 40 -7.34 -13.14 18.51
C ALA A 40 -6.84 -12.40 19.75
N ASP A 41 -6.08 -11.33 19.53
CA ASP A 41 -5.75 -10.38 20.59
C ASP A 41 -6.88 -9.33 20.77
N ALA A 42 -6.65 -8.35 21.64
CA ALA A 42 -7.62 -7.30 21.94
C ALA A 42 -7.94 -6.39 20.73
N ASP A 43 -7.05 -6.31 19.73
CA ASP A 43 -7.27 -5.60 18.47
C ASP A 43 -7.99 -6.47 17.42
N GLY A 44 -8.18 -7.75 17.68
CA GLY A 44 -8.76 -8.72 16.77
C GLY A 44 -7.75 -9.36 15.82
N PHE A 45 -6.45 -9.21 16.08
CA PHE A 45 -5.39 -9.79 15.24
C PHE A 45 -5.12 -11.25 15.63
N ARG A 46 -5.00 -12.11 14.66
CA ARG A 46 -4.63 -13.52 14.81
C ARG A 46 -3.19 -13.64 15.29
N THR A 47 -3.01 -13.90 16.58
CA THR A 47 -1.66 -14.00 17.19
C THR A 47 -0.89 -15.24 16.74
N ASP A 48 -1.57 -16.30 16.37
CA ASP A 48 -0.96 -17.50 15.77
C ASP A 48 -0.37 -17.21 14.39
N VAL A 49 -1.09 -16.46 13.54
CA VAL A 49 -0.60 -16.00 12.24
C VAL A 49 0.55 -14.99 12.42
N MET A 50 0.40 -14.05 13.35
CA MET A 50 1.42 -13.03 13.65
C MET A 50 2.75 -13.66 14.05
N LYS A 51 2.73 -14.73 14.87
CA LYS A 51 3.94 -15.45 15.25
C LYS A 51 4.68 -16.04 14.03
N LEU A 52 3.95 -16.55 13.05
CA LEU A 52 4.55 -17.06 11.80
C LEU A 52 5.21 -15.96 10.99
N VAL A 53 4.55 -14.79 10.90
CA VAL A 53 5.11 -13.61 10.22
C VAL A 53 6.40 -13.14 10.92
N GLN A 54 6.40 -13.11 12.25
CA GLN A 54 7.59 -12.78 13.06
C GLN A 54 8.71 -13.81 12.91
N GLU A 55 8.37 -15.09 12.86
CA GLU A 55 9.34 -16.18 12.64
C GLU A 55 10.00 -16.06 11.27
N LEU A 56 9.22 -15.74 10.24
CA LEU A 56 9.71 -15.46 8.87
C LEU A 56 10.53 -14.17 8.79
N ARG A 57 10.47 -13.31 9.81
CA ARG A 57 11.15 -11.99 9.84
C ARG A 57 10.82 -11.16 8.61
N VAL A 58 9.54 -11.08 8.26
CA VAL A 58 9.08 -10.31 7.09
C VAL A 58 9.44 -8.84 7.31
N PRO A 59 10.34 -8.26 6.49
CA PRO A 59 10.86 -6.91 6.75
C PRO A 59 9.87 -5.82 6.38
N ILE A 60 9.05 -6.04 5.34
CA ILE A 60 8.08 -5.06 4.82
C ILE A 60 6.84 -5.76 4.28
N VAL A 61 5.67 -5.14 4.44
CA VAL A 61 4.40 -5.65 3.89
C VAL A 61 3.70 -4.58 3.06
N ARG A 62 3.40 -4.89 1.80
CA ARG A 62 2.62 -4.02 0.91
C ARG A 62 1.11 -4.19 1.15
N TYR A 63 0.40 -3.06 1.28
CA TYR A 63 -1.04 -2.95 1.58
C TYR A 63 -1.65 -1.76 0.82
N PRO A 64 -2.95 -1.66 0.50
CA PRO A 64 -4.05 -2.56 0.89
C PRO A 64 -4.31 -3.69 -0.09
N GLY A 65 -3.52 -3.81 -1.15
CA GLY A 65 -3.67 -4.87 -2.11
C GLY A 65 -3.14 -4.54 -3.49
N GLY A 66 -3.42 -5.44 -4.42
CA GLY A 66 -3.22 -5.33 -5.84
C GLY A 66 -4.43 -4.70 -6.52
N ASN A 67 -5.28 -5.50 -7.15
CA ASN A 67 -6.47 -5.00 -7.84
C ASN A 67 -7.45 -4.27 -6.91
N PHE A 68 -7.49 -4.64 -5.65
CA PHE A 68 -8.31 -4.00 -4.63
C PHE A 68 -8.04 -2.49 -4.52
N VAL A 69 -6.77 -2.05 -4.52
CA VAL A 69 -6.42 -0.64 -4.30
C VAL A 69 -7.04 0.28 -5.34
N SER A 70 -7.20 -0.19 -6.58
CA SER A 70 -7.69 0.64 -7.69
C SER A 70 -9.17 1.02 -7.60
N GLY A 71 -9.94 0.32 -6.75
CA GLY A 71 -11.32 0.66 -6.41
C GLY A 71 -11.52 1.21 -4.98
N PHE A 72 -10.46 1.22 -4.17
CA PHE A 72 -10.54 1.47 -2.74
C PHE A 72 -10.53 2.96 -2.39
N ARG A 73 -11.32 3.31 -1.38
CA ARG A 73 -11.36 4.63 -0.75
C ARG A 73 -10.82 4.51 0.67
N TRP A 74 -9.61 4.98 0.90
CA TRP A 74 -8.96 4.84 2.19
C TRP A 74 -9.73 5.51 3.35
N GLU A 75 -10.44 6.61 3.05
CA GLU A 75 -11.24 7.34 4.04
C GLU A 75 -12.38 6.48 4.62
N ASP A 76 -12.89 5.53 3.85
CA ASP A 76 -13.93 4.61 4.32
C ASP A 76 -13.41 3.62 5.38
N SER A 77 -12.09 3.45 5.49
CA SER A 77 -11.44 2.45 6.35
C SER A 77 -10.83 3.02 7.63
N VAL A 78 -11.05 4.30 7.92
CA VAL A 78 -10.52 4.98 9.11
C VAL A 78 -11.66 5.49 10.01
N GLY A 79 -11.32 5.88 11.25
CA GLY A 79 -12.32 6.32 12.23
C GLY A 79 -13.06 5.18 12.92
N PRO A 80 -14.16 5.47 13.63
CA PRO A 80 -14.93 4.47 14.37
C PRO A 80 -15.49 3.39 13.45
N LYS A 81 -15.29 2.12 13.80
CA LYS A 81 -15.64 0.97 12.94
C LYS A 81 -17.14 0.92 12.62
N GLU A 82 -17.99 1.29 13.56
CA GLU A 82 -19.45 1.32 13.43
C GLU A 82 -19.94 2.37 12.43
N SER A 83 -19.13 3.38 12.13
CA SER A 83 -19.45 4.44 11.17
C SER A 83 -18.91 4.16 9.76
N ARG A 84 -18.09 3.11 9.60
CA ARG A 84 -17.47 2.79 8.32
C ARG A 84 -18.47 2.17 7.35
N PRO A 85 -18.54 2.65 6.11
CA PRO A 85 -19.52 2.15 5.14
C PRO A 85 -19.15 0.75 4.65
N ARG A 86 -20.16 -0.06 4.39
CA ARG A 86 -19.99 -1.29 3.62
C ARG A 86 -20.02 -0.96 2.14
N ARG A 87 -19.04 -1.45 1.38
CA ARG A 87 -18.92 -1.20 -0.05
C ARG A 87 -18.98 -2.49 -0.87
N ARG A 88 -19.56 -2.40 -2.07
CA ARG A 88 -19.31 -3.43 -3.09
C ARG A 88 -17.86 -3.27 -3.57
N GLU A 89 -17.03 -4.23 -3.25
CA GLU A 89 -15.66 -4.30 -3.72
C GLU A 89 -15.66 -4.82 -5.16
N LEU A 90 -14.99 -4.11 -6.09
CA LEU A 90 -15.15 -4.33 -7.51
C LEU A 90 -14.15 -5.33 -8.09
N ALA A 91 -12.96 -5.46 -7.52
CA ALA A 91 -11.94 -6.38 -8.00
C ALA A 91 -12.35 -7.85 -7.77
N TRP A 92 -12.73 -8.17 -6.55
CA TRP A 92 -13.08 -9.54 -6.13
C TRP A 92 -14.57 -9.77 -5.96
N ARG A 93 -15.39 -8.73 -6.21
CA ARG A 93 -16.87 -8.77 -6.19
C ARG A 93 -17.45 -9.20 -4.86
N THR A 94 -16.78 -8.87 -3.77
CA THR A 94 -17.19 -9.12 -2.39
C THR A 94 -17.86 -7.91 -1.77
N ILE A 95 -18.23 -8.01 -0.49
CA ILE A 95 -18.62 -6.85 0.32
C ILE A 95 -17.48 -6.52 1.25
N GLU A 96 -16.85 -5.36 1.03
CA GLU A 96 -15.86 -4.82 1.95
C GLU A 96 -16.58 -4.15 3.12
N THR A 97 -16.25 -4.58 4.33
CA THR A 97 -16.87 -4.09 5.56
C THR A 97 -16.08 -2.95 6.21
N ASN A 98 -14.88 -2.70 5.75
CA ASN A 98 -13.93 -1.72 6.29
C ASN A 98 -13.61 -1.90 7.79
N GLN A 99 -13.81 -3.10 8.34
CA GLN A 99 -13.53 -3.39 9.76
C GLN A 99 -12.03 -3.53 10.05
N PHE A 100 -11.25 -3.77 9.02
CA PHE A 100 -9.79 -3.68 9.02
C PHE A 100 -9.38 -2.64 7.98
N GLY A 101 -8.69 -1.58 8.40
CA GLY A 101 -8.27 -0.50 7.54
C GLY A 101 -6.87 0.00 7.88
N LEU A 102 -6.58 1.23 7.48
CA LEU A 102 -5.25 1.82 7.61
C LEU A 102 -4.70 1.77 9.05
N ASN A 103 -5.47 2.24 10.02
CA ASN A 103 -5.00 2.30 11.41
C ASN A 103 -4.85 0.91 12.05
N GLU A 104 -5.70 -0.06 11.67
CA GLU A 104 -5.54 -1.45 12.05
C GLU A 104 -4.27 -2.05 11.43
N PHE A 105 -4.03 -1.80 10.15
CA PHE A 105 -2.82 -2.27 9.46
C PHE A 105 -1.56 -1.70 10.11
N MET A 106 -1.52 -0.42 10.43
CA MET A 106 -0.36 0.19 11.10
C MET A 106 -0.10 -0.43 12.49
N ARG A 107 -1.15 -0.66 13.29
CA ARG A 107 -1.01 -1.36 14.58
C ARG A 107 -0.53 -2.80 14.38
N TRP A 108 -1.04 -3.47 13.36
CA TRP A 108 -0.61 -4.83 13.03
C TRP A 108 0.87 -4.86 12.63
N CYS A 109 1.32 -3.96 11.75
CA CYS A 109 2.74 -3.84 11.36
C CYS A 109 3.64 -3.62 12.57
N HIS A 110 3.25 -2.70 13.47
CA HIS A 110 4.01 -2.44 14.70
C HIS A 110 4.15 -3.71 15.56
N LYS A 111 3.06 -4.45 15.76
CA LYS A 111 3.08 -5.71 16.54
C LYS A 111 3.86 -6.83 15.83
N ALA A 112 3.75 -6.92 14.54
CA ALA A 112 4.46 -7.92 13.72
C ALA A 112 5.96 -7.61 13.59
N GLY A 113 6.38 -6.37 13.81
CA GLY A 113 7.77 -5.92 13.61
C GLY A 113 8.14 -5.79 12.15
N THR A 114 7.21 -5.35 11.29
CA THR A 114 7.38 -5.18 9.84
C THR A 114 7.12 -3.73 9.42
N GLU A 115 7.81 -3.26 8.38
CA GLU A 115 7.54 -1.94 7.80
C GLU A 115 6.30 -1.97 6.91
N PRO A 116 5.50 -0.88 6.86
CA PRO A 116 4.42 -0.74 5.88
C PRO A 116 4.96 -0.24 4.54
N MET A 117 4.47 -0.81 3.43
CA MET A 117 4.55 -0.26 2.08
C MET A 117 3.13 0.01 1.61
N MET A 118 2.78 1.28 1.40
CA MET A 118 1.40 1.67 1.13
C MET A 118 1.17 1.92 -0.36
N ALA A 119 0.13 1.34 -0.94
CA ALA A 119 -0.28 1.64 -2.30
C ALA A 119 -1.41 2.68 -2.33
N VAL A 120 -1.34 3.65 -3.25
CA VAL A 120 -2.39 4.64 -3.48
C VAL A 120 -3.27 4.28 -4.68
N ASN A 121 -4.54 4.67 -4.65
CA ASN A 121 -5.49 4.40 -5.73
C ASN A 121 -5.28 5.37 -6.90
N LEU A 122 -4.65 4.90 -7.98
CA LEU A 122 -4.55 5.61 -9.26
C LEU A 122 -5.48 5.03 -10.35
N GLY A 123 -6.33 4.08 -9.99
CA GLY A 123 -7.37 3.55 -10.88
C GLY A 123 -8.57 4.49 -10.96
N THR A 124 -9.33 4.59 -9.88
CA THR A 124 -10.56 5.39 -9.78
C THR A 124 -10.37 6.74 -9.08
N ARG A 125 -9.18 6.99 -8.51
CA ARG A 125 -8.81 8.24 -7.84
C ARG A 125 -7.52 8.81 -8.43
N GLY A 126 -6.80 9.65 -7.72
CA GLY A 126 -5.60 10.29 -8.27
C GLY A 126 -4.88 11.15 -7.23
N ALA A 127 -4.19 12.16 -7.70
CA ALA A 127 -3.24 12.96 -6.95
C ALA A 127 -3.82 13.56 -5.65
N ASP A 128 -5.05 14.07 -5.66
CA ASP A 128 -5.66 14.65 -4.46
C ASP A 128 -5.86 13.61 -3.35
N ALA A 129 -6.44 12.45 -3.68
CA ALA A 129 -6.66 11.39 -2.70
C ALA A 129 -5.34 10.82 -2.15
N ALA A 130 -4.30 10.72 -2.99
CA ALA A 130 -2.98 10.25 -2.61
C ALA A 130 -2.28 11.24 -1.66
N ARG A 131 -2.28 12.53 -1.99
CA ARG A 131 -1.69 13.54 -1.10
C ARG A 131 -2.41 13.60 0.25
N ASN A 132 -3.74 13.48 0.26
CA ASN A 132 -4.55 13.49 1.48
C ASN A 132 -4.21 12.29 2.38
N LEU A 133 -3.93 11.13 1.78
CA LEU A 133 -3.49 9.95 2.52
C LEU A 133 -2.09 10.14 3.13
N VAL A 134 -1.14 10.75 2.41
CA VAL A 134 0.18 11.08 2.97
C VAL A 134 0.04 12.09 4.10
N GLU A 135 -0.81 13.12 3.95
CA GLU A 135 -1.09 14.11 5.01
C GLU A 135 -1.65 13.42 6.26
N TYR A 136 -2.62 12.52 6.09
CA TYR A 136 -3.19 11.73 7.18
C TYR A 136 -2.11 10.89 7.89
N CYS A 137 -1.25 10.22 7.14
CA CYS A 137 -0.26 9.29 7.70
C CYS A 137 0.95 9.97 8.31
N ASN A 138 1.50 11.00 7.67
CA ASN A 138 2.86 11.44 7.94
C ASN A 138 2.99 12.82 8.57
N LEU A 139 2.00 13.71 8.43
CA LEU A 139 2.13 15.04 9.04
C LEU A 139 1.82 15.03 10.54
N PRO A 140 2.52 15.85 11.33
CA PRO A 140 2.12 16.16 12.71
C PRO A 140 0.75 16.85 12.71
N ALA A 141 0.06 16.85 13.86
CA ALA A 141 -1.19 17.55 14.04
C ALA A 141 -1.08 19.03 13.63
N GLY A 142 -2.18 19.58 13.08
CA GLY A 142 -2.26 20.98 12.65
C GLY A 142 -2.79 21.17 11.23
N THR A 143 -3.12 20.09 10.55
CA THR A 143 -3.80 20.12 9.25
C THR A 143 -5.05 19.23 9.28
N TYR A 144 -5.97 19.42 8.34
CA TYR A 144 -7.26 18.73 8.35
C TYR A 144 -7.12 17.20 8.49
N TYR A 145 -6.29 16.56 7.65
CA TYR A 145 -6.15 15.11 7.69
C TYR A 145 -5.27 14.61 8.84
N SER A 146 -4.26 15.34 9.25
CA SER A 146 -3.48 14.98 10.43
C SER A 146 -4.29 15.09 11.73
N ASP A 147 -5.14 16.11 11.86
CA ASP A 147 -6.07 16.25 12.98
C ASP A 147 -7.15 15.16 12.95
N LEU A 148 -7.61 14.77 11.77
CA LEU A 148 -8.51 13.64 11.59
C LEU A 148 -7.87 12.33 12.09
N ARG A 149 -6.59 12.06 11.78
CA ARG A 149 -5.86 10.91 12.32
C ARG A 149 -5.83 10.94 13.86
N VAL A 150 -5.53 12.09 14.43
CA VAL A 150 -5.51 12.26 15.91
C VAL A 150 -6.89 11.96 16.48
N SER A 151 -7.96 12.48 15.89
CA SER A 151 -9.34 12.23 16.33
C SER A 151 -9.73 10.73 16.21
N HIS A 152 -9.08 10.00 15.33
CA HIS A 152 -9.24 8.55 15.15
C HIS A 152 -8.36 7.73 16.11
N GLY A 153 -7.70 8.38 17.07
CA GLY A 153 -6.94 7.72 18.14
C GLY A 153 -5.46 7.43 17.81
N ALA A 154 -4.95 7.92 16.68
CA ALA A 154 -3.53 7.84 16.34
C ALA A 154 -2.87 9.22 16.50
N ALA A 155 -2.38 9.53 17.70
CA ALA A 155 -1.82 10.84 18.03
C ALA A 155 -0.56 11.14 17.20
N ASP A 156 0.35 10.18 17.12
CA ASP A 156 1.61 10.33 16.40
C ASP A 156 1.45 10.00 14.91
N PRO A 157 2.26 10.62 14.03
CA PRO A 157 2.35 10.23 12.62
C PRO A 157 2.74 8.76 12.45
N HIS A 158 2.17 8.11 11.45
CA HIS A 158 2.55 6.73 11.09
C HIS A 158 3.93 6.63 10.43
N ASN A 159 4.44 7.74 9.87
CA ASN A 159 5.75 7.83 9.23
C ASN A 159 6.00 6.75 8.17
N ILE A 160 5.02 6.53 7.30
CA ILE A 160 5.13 5.56 6.20
C ILE A 160 6.10 6.12 5.17
N ARG A 161 7.20 5.40 4.92
CA ARG A 161 8.23 5.84 3.99
C ARG A 161 7.99 5.41 2.56
N LEU A 162 7.58 4.15 2.35
CA LEU A 162 7.52 3.54 1.01
C LEU A 162 6.09 3.50 0.48
N TRP A 163 5.90 4.04 -0.74
CA TRP A 163 4.59 4.20 -1.37
C TRP A 163 4.59 3.72 -2.82
N CYS A 164 3.55 2.95 -3.20
CA CYS A 164 3.32 2.53 -4.58
C CYS A 164 2.31 3.44 -5.26
N LEU A 165 2.65 3.92 -6.44
CA LEU A 165 1.80 4.75 -7.30
C LEU A 165 0.84 3.87 -8.13
N GLY A 166 -0.16 3.28 -7.46
CA GLY A 166 -1.11 2.36 -8.08
C GLY A 166 -0.69 0.89 -8.06
N ASN A 167 -1.35 0.10 -8.90
CA ASN A 167 -1.10 -1.34 -9.07
C ASN A 167 -1.46 -1.78 -10.49
N GLU A 168 -0.56 -2.49 -11.20
CA GLU A 168 -0.81 -3.13 -12.50
C GLU A 168 -1.55 -2.24 -13.52
N MET A 169 -1.17 -0.97 -13.61
CA MET A 169 -1.95 0.03 -14.36
C MET A 169 -1.99 -0.19 -15.87
N ASP A 170 -1.15 -1.09 -16.39
CA ASP A 170 -1.13 -1.57 -17.78
C ASP A 170 -2.10 -2.73 -18.04
N GLY A 171 -2.60 -3.39 -16.99
CA GLY A 171 -3.42 -4.58 -17.10
C GLY A 171 -4.86 -4.29 -17.51
N PRO A 172 -5.40 -4.88 -18.61
CA PRO A 172 -6.78 -4.66 -19.02
C PRO A 172 -7.82 -5.19 -18.03
N TRP A 173 -7.42 -6.05 -17.11
CA TRP A 173 -8.25 -6.53 -15.97
C TRP A 173 -8.33 -5.52 -14.83
N GLN A 174 -7.41 -4.54 -14.79
CA GLN A 174 -7.30 -3.59 -13.69
C GLN A 174 -8.37 -2.50 -13.78
N ILE A 175 -8.97 -2.16 -12.63
CA ILE A 175 -9.94 -1.06 -12.56
C ILE A 175 -9.22 0.25 -12.89
N GLY A 176 -9.69 0.93 -13.94
CA GLY A 176 -9.11 2.20 -14.38
C GLY A 176 -7.72 2.06 -15.00
N HIS A 177 -7.42 0.90 -15.63
CA HIS A 177 -6.18 0.71 -16.39
C HIS A 177 -5.97 1.84 -17.42
N LYS A 178 -4.73 2.07 -17.79
CA LYS A 178 -4.31 3.23 -18.59
C LYS A 178 -3.31 2.80 -19.66
N THR A 179 -3.14 3.66 -20.64
CA THR A 179 -1.94 3.63 -21.47
C THR A 179 -0.72 4.07 -20.67
N ALA A 180 0.48 3.77 -21.16
CA ALA A 180 1.72 4.15 -20.48
C ALA A 180 1.84 5.68 -20.28
N ASP A 181 1.44 6.46 -21.29
CA ASP A 181 1.47 7.92 -21.23
C ASP A 181 0.46 8.48 -20.21
N GLU A 182 -0.79 7.98 -20.24
CA GLU A 182 -1.82 8.40 -19.26
C GLU A 182 -1.39 8.07 -17.82
N TYR A 183 -0.84 6.87 -17.61
CA TYR A 183 -0.34 6.49 -16.29
C TYR A 183 0.89 7.30 -15.89
N GLY A 184 1.87 7.45 -16.76
CA GLY A 184 3.09 8.21 -16.50
C GLY A 184 2.79 9.66 -16.09
N ARG A 185 1.88 10.31 -16.82
CA ARG A 185 1.40 11.66 -16.49
C ARG A 185 0.72 11.72 -15.13
N LEU A 186 -0.19 10.78 -14.85
CA LEU A 186 -0.88 10.73 -13.56
C LEU A 186 0.09 10.42 -12.41
N ALA A 187 0.99 9.47 -12.59
CA ALA A 187 1.99 9.10 -11.60
C ALA A 187 2.93 10.26 -11.28
N LEU A 188 3.41 10.99 -12.30
CA LEU A 188 4.23 12.20 -12.11
C LEU A 188 3.54 13.23 -11.23
N GLU A 189 2.30 13.63 -11.59
CA GLU A 189 1.61 14.67 -10.82
C GLU A 189 1.25 14.19 -9.41
N THR A 190 0.96 12.89 -9.25
CA THR A 190 0.75 12.28 -7.95
C THR A 190 2.04 12.28 -7.11
N ALA A 191 3.15 11.87 -7.69
CA ALA A 191 4.46 11.88 -7.02
C ALA A 191 4.85 13.27 -6.50
N LYS A 192 4.66 14.29 -7.34
CA LYS A 192 4.94 15.69 -6.97
C LYS A 192 4.16 16.12 -5.74
N VAL A 193 2.83 15.96 -5.76
CA VAL A 193 2.00 16.42 -4.63
C VAL A 193 2.24 15.60 -3.36
N MET A 194 2.52 14.30 -3.48
CA MET A 194 2.88 13.47 -2.33
C MET A 194 4.22 13.91 -1.70
N LYS A 195 5.26 14.14 -2.52
CA LYS A 195 6.57 14.64 -2.04
C LYS A 195 6.52 16.10 -1.57
N TRP A 196 5.55 16.91 -2.00
CA TRP A 196 5.32 18.25 -1.44
C TRP A 196 4.70 18.20 -0.04
N VAL A 197 3.94 17.16 0.27
CA VAL A 197 3.44 16.94 1.63
C VAL A 197 4.55 16.39 2.52
N ASP A 198 5.28 15.37 2.06
CA ASP A 198 6.38 14.77 2.79
C ASP A 198 7.55 14.43 1.82
N PRO A 199 8.60 15.24 1.80
CA PRO A 199 9.73 15.01 0.89
C PRO A 199 10.60 13.80 1.23
N SER A 200 10.40 13.18 2.40
CA SER A 200 11.17 12.02 2.87
C SER A 200 10.69 10.68 2.35
N ILE A 201 9.50 10.64 1.69
CA ILE A 201 8.93 9.40 1.20
C ILE A 201 9.63 8.88 -0.07
N GLU A 202 9.66 7.57 -0.18
CA GLU A 202 10.16 6.84 -1.35
C GLU A 202 8.96 6.38 -2.19
N LEU A 203 9.04 6.55 -3.51
CA LEU A 203 7.93 6.29 -4.43
C LEU A 203 8.29 5.22 -5.44
N VAL A 204 7.38 4.26 -5.63
CA VAL A 204 7.53 3.15 -6.58
C VAL A 204 6.45 3.24 -7.65
N ALA A 205 6.85 3.38 -8.91
CA ALA A 205 5.93 3.34 -10.06
C ALA A 205 5.58 1.90 -10.46
N CYS A 206 4.45 1.72 -11.16
CA CYS A 206 4.11 0.42 -11.74
C CYS A 206 4.93 0.18 -13.02
N GLY A 207 5.66 -0.92 -13.05
CA GLY A 207 6.14 -1.53 -14.28
C GLY A 207 5.05 -2.35 -14.97
N SER A 208 5.42 -3.12 -16.00
CA SER A 208 4.52 -4.08 -16.65
C SER A 208 4.07 -5.16 -15.66
N SER A 209 2.80 -5.55 -15.73
CA SER A 209 2.21 -6.55 -14.84
C SER A 209 2.88 -7.92 -14.96
N ASN A 210 3.39 -8.25 -16.15
CA ASN A 210 4.21 -9.45 -16.40
C ASN A 210 5.00 -9.31 -17.72
N LEU A 211 5.90 -10.26 -17.97
CA LEU A 211 6.79 -10.27 -19.14
C LEU A 211 6.06 -10.51 -20.47
N ASP A 212 4.87 -11.09 -20.44
CA ASP A 212 4.08 -11.41 -21.63
C ASP A 212 3.15 -10.26 -22.06
N MET A 213 3.19 -9.14 -21.34
CA MET A 213 2.41 -7.96 -21.72
C MET A 213 2.87 -7.43 -23.07
N PRO A 214 1.94 -7.12 -24.01
CA PRO A 214 2.31 -6.57 -25.32
C PRO A 214 3.08 -5.24 -25.23
N THR A 215 2.96 -4.56 -24.12
CA THR A 215 3.60 -3.27 -23.80
C THR A 215 4.90 -3.41 -23.01
N PHE A 216 5.34 -4.64 -22.69
CA PHE A 216 6.56 -4.85 -21.91
C PHE A 216 7.77 -4.12 -22.52
N ALA A 217 8.59 -3.53 -21.71
CA ALA A 217 9.71 -2.64 -22.01
C ALA A 217 9.32 -1.27 -22.60
N SER A 218 8.30 -1.17 -23.47
CA SER A 218 7.82 0.13 -23.95
C SER A 218 7.00 0.87 -22.89
N TRP A 219 6.29 0.14 -22.04
CA TRP A 219 5.61 0.69 -20.87
C TRP A 219 6.60 1.36 -19.93
N GLU A 220 7.65 0.63 -19.53
CA GLU A 220 8.67 1.13 -18.62
C GLU A 220 9.35 2.37 -19.18
N ALA A 221 9.74 2.34 -20.47
CA ALA A 221 10.39 3.47 -21.11
C ALA A 221 9.51 4.73 -21.03
N THR A 222 8.23 4.64 -21.43
CA THR A 222 7.31 5.77 -21.42
C THR A 222 7.02 6.26 -20.00
N VAL A 223 6.77 5.36 -19.04
CA VAL A 223 6.51 5.72 -17.65
C VAL A 223 7.71 6.43 -17.04
N LEU A 224 8.93 5.94 -17.29
CA LEU A 224 10.16 6.56 -16.79
C LEU A 224 10.46 7.90 -17.46
N GLU A 225 10.11 8.13 -18.71
CA GLU A 225 10.21 9.47 -19.33
C GLU A 225 9.45 10.53 -18.51
N HIS A 226 8.30 10.15 -17.91
CA HIS A 226 7.54 11.04 -17.04
C HIS A 226 8.07 11.11 -15.61
N THR A 227 8.47 9.99 -15.02
CA THR A 227 8.57 9.84 -13.56
C THR A 227 9.98 9.72 -13.03
N TYR A 228 10.99 9.49 -13.86
CA TYR A 228 12.37 9.14 -13.46
C TYR A 228 12.99 10.02 -12.37
N SER A 229 12.71 11.33 -12.39
CA SER A 229 13.22 12.26 -11.39
C SER A 229 12.38 12.35 -10.10
N HIS A 230 11.34 11.54 -9.97
CA HIS A 230 10.36 11.61 -8.87
C HIS A 230 10.13 10.27 -8.16
N VAL A 231 10.56 9.17 -8.76
CA VAL A 231 10.50 7.83 -8.17
C VAL A 231 11.90 7.36 -7.77
N ASP A 232 11.95 6.40 -6.83
CA ASP A 232 13.18 5.92 -6.19
C ASP A 232 13.56 4.50 -6.62
#